data_ec5534e416d9161de61f451da7cda9cc
#
_entry.id   ec5534e416d9161de61f451da7cda9cc
#
_cell.length_a   1.000
_cell.length_b   1.000
_cell.length_c   1.000
_cell.angle_alpha   90.00
_cell.angle_beta   90.00
_cell.angle_gamma   90.00
#
_symmetry.space_group_name_H-M   'P 1'
#
loop_
_entity.id
_entity.type
_entity.pdbx_description
1 polymer ?
#
loop_
_entity_poly.entity_id
_entity_poly.type
_entity_poly.pdbx_seq_one_letter_code
_entity_poly.pdbx_strand_id
1 'polypeptide(L)'
;MKLPELKIGEKVATVPIVQGGMAIRLSTARLAASVANEGGVGLIAASGLPFDELRKEIRLARKLSNGKGMIGINAMVAAREFKGLITTAAQEKVDLIVAGAGFSRDMFSVGKEYGVPIVPIVSYA
;
A
#
# COMPACT_ATOMS: atom_id res chain seq x y z
N MET A 1 -22.12 -14.18 10.29
CA MET A 1 -22.26 -13.26 9.11
C MET A 1 -21.08 -13.44 8.19
N LYS A 2 -21.34 -13.65 6.92
CA LYS A 2 -20.27 -13.71 5.91
C LYS A 2 -20.03 -12.28 5.38
N LEU A 3 -18.81 -11.76 5.58
CA LEU A 3 -18.42 -10.47 5.04
C LEU A 3 -18.19 -10.56 3.53
N PRO A 4 -18.50 -9.51 2.76
CA PRO A 4 -18.15 -9.48 1.34
C PRO A 4 -16.63 -9.39 1.18
N GLU A 5 -16.11 -9.96 0.12
CA GLU A 5 -14.71 -9.81 -0.22
C GLU A 5 -14.44 -8.44 -0.83
N LEU A 6 -13.23 -7.91 -0.61
CA LEU A 6 -12.76 -6.68 -1.25
C LEU A 6 -11.75 -7.05 -2.34
N LYS A 7 -12.11 -6.80 -3.59
CA LYS A 7 -11.22 -7.03 -4.72
C LYS A 7 -10.56 -5.73 -5.18
N ILE A 8 -9.24 -5.72 -5.26
CA ILE A 8 -8.45 -4.61 -5.79
C ILE A 8 -7.50 -5.18 -6.84
N GLY A 9 -7.69 -4.80 -8.11
CA GLY A 9 -6.99 -5.46 -9.22
C GLY A 9 -7.30 -6.95 -9.25
N GLU A 10 -6.28 -7.78 -9.26
CA GLU A 10 -6.40 -9.25 -9.21
C GLU A 10 -6.33 -9.81 -7.78
N LYS A 11 -6.11 -8.95 -6.79
CA LYS A 11 -5.98 -9.37 -5.40
C LYS A 11 -7.30 -9.28 -4.67
N VAL A 12 -7.49 -10.18 -3.71
CA VAL A 12 -8.71 -10.26 -2.90
C VAL A 12 -8.34 -10.22 -1.43
N ALA A 13 -8.98 -9.33 -0.68
CA ALA A 13 -8.97 -9.36 0.78
C ALA A 13 -10.27 -10.02 1.25
N THR A 14 -10.16 -11.05 2.06
CA THR A 14 -11.33 -11.80 2.56
C THR A 14 -12.11 -10.99 3.59
N VAL A 15 -11.47 -10.00 4.21
CA VAL A 15 -12.09 -9.04 5.13
C VAL A 15 -12.01 -7.65 4.50
N PRO A 16 -13.14 -6.96 4.26
CA PRO A 16 -13.15 -5.67 3.55
C PRO A 16 -12.79 -4.50 4.50
N ILE A 17 -11.66 -4.61 5.17
CA ILE A 17 -11.15 -3.59 6.08
C ILE A 17 -9.77 -3.16 5.62
N VAL A 18 -9.59 -1.86 5.49
CA VAL A 18 -8.33 -1.24 5.09
C VAL A 18 -7.77 -0.45 6.27
N GLN A 19 -6.60 -0.84 6.74
CA GLN A 19 -5.86 -0.03 7.70
C GLN A 19 -5.05 1.00 6.93
N GLY A 20 -5.42 2.26 7.08
CA GLY A 20 -4.74 3.39 6.43
C GLY A 20 -3.34 3.63 6.95
N GLY A 21 -2.47 4.17 6.12
CA GLY A 21 -1.16 4.63 6.54
C GLY A 21 -1.30 5.89 7.37
N MET A 22 -1.01 5.79 8.67
CA MET A 22 -1.22 6.90 9.61
C MET A 22 0.00 7.81 9.72
N ALA A 23 1.16 7.26 10.01
CA ALA A 23 2.37 8.03 10.18
C ALA A 23 3.61 7.18 9.98
N ILE A 24 4.71 7.86 9.68
CA ILE A 24 6.05 7.28 9.60
C ILE A 24 6.37 6.52 10.89
N ARG A 25 6.85 5.31 10.75
CA ARG A 25 7.26 4.41 11.84
C ARG A 25 6.16 4.04 12.84
N LEU A 26 4.91 4.46 12.58
CA LEU A 26 3.72 3.93 13.27
C LEU A 26 3.04 2.87 12.41
N SER A 27 2.69 3.22 11.17
CA SER A 27 2.16 2.26 10.20
C SER A 27 3.33 1.54 9.52
N THR A 28 3.85 0.54 10.23
CA THR A 28 5.04 -0.21 9.84
C THR A 28 4.70 -1.53 9.19
N ALA A 29 5.72 -2.26 8.78
CA ALA A 29 5.62 -3.62 8.27
C ALA A 29 4.87 -4.56 9.24
N ARG A 30 5.11 -4.43 10.53
CA ARG A 30 4.47 -5.29 11.55
C ARG A 30 2.97 -5.05 11.62
N LEU A 31 2.55 -3.79 11.63
CA LEU A 31 1.14 -3.45 11.63
C LEU A 31 0.46 -3.91 10.34
N ALA A 32 1.06 -3.60 9.20
CA ALA A 32 0.51 -3.99 7.89
C ALA A 32 0.36 -5.51 7.78
N ALA A 33 1.37 -6.27 8.17
CA ALA A 33 1.32 -7.73 8.16
C ALA A 33 0.27 -8.28 9.12
N SER A 34 0.13 -7.69 10.31
CA SER A 34 -0.89 -8.11 11.28
C SER A 34 -2.30 -7.96 10.73
N VAL A 35 -2.59 -6.84 10.06
CA VAL A 35 -3.89 -6.62 9.41
C VAL A 35 -4.10 -7.60 8.25
N ALA A 36 -3.09 -7.77 7.40
CA ALA A 36 -3.17 -8.68 6.26
C ALA A 36 -3.36 -10.13 6.71
N ASN A 37 -2.76 -10.53 7.83
CA ASN A 37 -2.88 -11.89 8.36
C ASN A 37 -4.30 -12.21 8.85
N GLU A 38 -5.09 -11.19 9.18
CA GLU A 38 -6.52 -11.35 9.47
C GLU A 38 -7.41 -11.24 8.22
N GLY A 39 -6.81 -11.11 7.03
CA GLY A 39 -7.52 -11.06 5.76
C GLY A 39 -7.83 -9.67 5.23
N GLY A 40 -7.44 -8.62 5.95
CA GLY A 40 -7.64 -7.23 5.56
C GLY A 40 -6.54 -6.68 4.65
N VAL A 41 -6.56 -5.36 4.47
CA VAL A 41 -5.54 -4.63 3.70
C VAL A 41 -4.68 -3.81 4.67
N GLY A 42 -3.42 -4.19 4.82
CA GLY A 42 -2.44 -3.48 5.64
C GLY A 42 -1.58 -2.55 4.80
N LEU A 43 -1.44 -1.30 5.23
CA LEU A 43 -0.69 -0.29 4.50
C LEU A 43 0.49 0.23 5.32
N ILE A 44 1.65 0.28 4.70
CA ILE A 44 2.85 0.89 5.25
C ILE A 44 2.83 2.38 4.92
N ALA A 45 3.02 3.25 5.91
CA ALA A 45 3.15 4.68 5.69
C ALA A 45 4.53 4.97 5.07
N ALA A 46 4.54 5.35 3.80
CA ALA A 46 5.77 5.48 3.02
C ALA A 46 6.35 6.89 2.98
N SER A 47 5.50 7.92 3.12
CA SER A 47 5.94 9.32 2.99
C SER A 47 7.03 9.67 4.00
N GLY A 48 8.16 10.16 3.51
CA GLY A 48 9.29 10.53 4.34
C GLY A 48 10.26 9.40 4.68
N LEU A 49 9.98 8.16 4.32
CA LEU A 49 10.95 7.07 4.47
C LEU A 49 12.02 7.15 3.38
N PRO A 50 13.30 6.91 3.73
CA PRO A 50 14.31 6.61 2.73
C PRO A 50 13.91 5.38 1.90
N PHE A 51 14.27 5.36 0.63
CA PHE A 51 13.88 4.25 -0.27
C PHE A 51 14.37 2.88 0.22
N ASP A 52 15.58 2.81 0.76
CA ASP A 52 16.12 1.56 1.30
C ASP A 52 15.33 1.07 2.52
N GLU A 53 14.91 1.98 3.38
CA GLU A 53 14.08 1.66 4.53
C GLU A 53 12.69 1.17 4.08
N LEU A 54 12.11 1.83 3.09
CA LEU A 54 10.83 1.40 2.51
C LEU A 54 10.93 -0.03 1.93
N ARG A 55 12.00 -0.33 1.20
CA ARG A 55 12.24 -1.69 0.68
C ARG A 55 12.30 -2.73 1.79
N LYS A 56 13.03 -2.42 2.86
CA LYS A 56 13.16 -3.30 4.03
C LYS A 56 11.80 -3.54 4.70
N GLU A 57 11.01 -2.48 4.86
CA GLU A 57 9.68 -2.57 5.46
C GLU A 57 8.75 -3.44 4.59
N ILE A 58 8.74 -3.24 3.28
CA ILE A 58 7.91 -4.05 2.36
C ILE A 58 8.32 -5.52 2.42
N ARG A 59 9.61 -5.81 2.39
CA ARG A 59 10.13 -7.17 2.45
C ARG A 59 9.82 -7.83 3.79
N LEU A 60 9.95 -7.09 4.88
CA LEU A 60 9.59 -7.58 6.22
C LEU A 60 8.10 -7.88 6.32
N ALA A 61 7.25 -6.97 5.84
CA ALA A 61 5.80 -7.20 5.83
C ALA A 61 5.43 -8.48 5.07
N ARG A 62 6.05 -8.66 3.90
CA ARG A 62 5.82 -9.87 3.09
C ARG A 62 6.29 -11.13 3.81
N LYS A 63 7.45 -11.08 4.49
CA LYS A 63 7.96 -12.20 5.28
C LYS A 63 7.05 -12.57 6.45
N LEU A 64 6.44 -11.57 7.08
CA LEU A 64 5.54 -11.77 8.22
C LEU A 64 4.12 -12.13 7.79
N SER A 65 3.78 -11.93 6.52
CA SER A 65 2.44 -12.18 5.99
C SER A 65 2.19 -13.67 5.74
N ASN A 66 0.96 -14.11 6.04
CA ASN A 66 0.49 -15.46 5.73
C ASN A 66 -0.23 -15.56 4.37
N GLY A 67 -0.32 -14.46 3.62
CA GLY A 67 -0.95 -14.43 2.29
C GLY A 67 -2.47 -14.30 2.27
N LYS A 68 -3.15 -14.19 3.40
CA LYS A 68 -4.62 -14.07 3.44
C LYS A 68 -5.17 -12.73 2.97
N GLY A 69 -4.43 -11.65 3.22
CA GLY A 69 -4.84 -10.30 2.87
C GLY A 69 -3.84 -9.64 1.95
N MET A 70 -3.90 -8.32 1.88
CA MET A 70 -3.05 -7.52 1.01
C MET A 70 -2.09 -6.66 1.81
N ILE A 71 -0.92 -6.42 1.25
CA ILE A 71 0.06 -5.47 1.77
C ILE A 71 0.33 -4.43 0.70
N GLY A 72 0.16 -3.17 1.07
CA GLY A 72 0.44 -2.05 0.21
C GLY A 72 1.16 -0.94 0.94
N ILE A 73 1.30 0.18 0.27
CA ILE A 73 1.81 1.41 0.86
C ILE A 73 0.78 2.52 0.76
N ASN A 74 0.91 3.50 1.67
CA ASN A 74 0.20 4.76 1.58
C ASN A 74 1.23 5.87 1.42
N ALA A 75 1.10 6.66 0.36
CA ALA A 75 2.01 7.78 0.09
C ALA A 75 1.22 9.06 -0.20
N MET A 76 1.73 10.18 0.30
CA MET A 76 1.17 11.49 0.01
C MET A 76 1.73 12.02 -1.31
N VAL A 77 0.85 12.40 -2.24
CA VAL A 77 1.26 12.98 -3.53
C VAL A 77 2.09 14.25 -3.32
N ALA A 78 1.77 15.02 -2.30
CA ALA A 78 2.52 16.22 -1.93
C ALA A 78 3.91 15.95 -1.35
N ALA A 79 4.24 14.71 -1.03
CA ALA A 79 5.56 14.38 -0.52
C ALA A 79 6.64 14.60 -1.59
N ARG A 80 7.76 15.17 -1.17
CA ARG A 80 8.87 15.55 -2.08
C ARG A 80 9.37 14.38 -2.94
N GLU A 81 9.45 13.20 -2.34
CA GLU A 81 9.99 11.99 -2.98
C GLU A 81 8.89 11.04 -3.47
N PHE A 82 7.67 11.56 -3.70
CA PHE A 82 6.50 10.74 -4.03
C PHE A 82 6.76 9.76 -5.17
N LYS A 83 7.27 10.23 -6.30
CA LYS A 83 7.54 9.38 -7.47
C LYS A 83 8.53 8.27 -7.16
N GLY A 84 9.60 8.58 -6.44
CA GLY A 84 10.58 7.59 -6.01
C GLY A 84 10.00 6.56 -5.05
N LEU A 85 9.13 6.99 -4.13
CA LEU A 85 8.48 6.09 -3.17
C LEU A 85 7.54 5.09 -3.87
N ILE A 86 6.67 5.58 -4.76
CA ILE A 86 5.75 4.68 -5.48
C ILE A 86 6.48 3.75 -6.45
N THR A 87 7.54 4.24 -7.09
CA THR A 87 8.38 3.42 -7.97
C THR A 87 9.07 2.31 -7.17
N THR A 88 9.64 2.65 -6.01
CA THR A 88 10.27 1.69 -5.11
C THR A 88 9.28 0.60 -4.68
N ALA A 89 8.08 1.00 -4.26
CA ALA A 89 7.04 0.06 -3.84
C ALA A 89 6.58 -0.83 -5.01
N ALA A 90 6.42 -0.26 -6.19
CA ALA A 90 6.03 -1.00 -7.38
C ALA A 90 7.10 -2.02 -7.80
N GLN A 91 8.37 -1.67 -7.71
CA GLN A 91 9.49 -2.59 -7.94
C GLN A 91 9.49 -3.76 -6.96
N GLU A 92 9.11 -3.51 -5.71
CA GLU A 92 8.97 -4.55 -4.68
C GLU A 92 7.65 -5.34 -4.80
N LYS A 93 6.83 -5.05 -5.82
CA LYS A 93 5.58 -5.79 -6.10
C LYS A 93 4.59 -5.79 -4.95
N VAL A 94 4.37 -4.63 -4.34
CA VAL A 94 3.27 -4.48 -3.37
C VAL A 94 1.92 -4.78 -4.03
N ASP A 95 0.94 -5.17 -3.24
CA ASP A 95 -0.38 -5.53 -3.76
C ASP A 95 -1.18 -4.31 -4.24
N LEU A 96 -0.93 -3.15 -3.64
CA LEU A 96 -1.55 -1.88 -4.04
C LEU A 96 -0.75 -0.69 -3.53
N ILE A 97 -1.00 0.46 -4.14
CA ILE A 97 -0.46 1.76 -3.69
C ILE A 97 -1.65 2.69 -3.47
N VAL A 98 -1.80 3.17 -2.24
CA VAL A 98 -2.79 4.20 -1.90
C VAL A 98 -2.10 5.56 -1.95
N ALA A 99 -2.65 6.48 -2.73
CA ALA A 99 -2.11 7.83 -2.93
C ALA A 99 -3.12 8.88 -2.49
N GLY A 100 -2.73 9.72 -1.56
CA GLY A 100 -3.58 10.78 -1.00
C GLY A 100 -2.91 12.14 -1.03
N ALA A 101 -3.62 13.15 -0.55
CA ALA A 101 -3.14 14.53 -0.45
C ALA A 101 -2.69 15.10 -1.81
N GLY A 102 -3.51 14.94 -2.83
CA GLY A 102 -3.27 15.48 -4.17
C GLY A 102 -3.46 14.46 -5.28
N PHE A 103 -3.13 14.89 -6.48
CA PHE A 103 -3.24 14.08 -7.70
C PHE A 103 -1.95 14.18 -8.51
N SER A 104 -1.51 13.08 -9.05
CA SER A 104 -0.34 13.03 -9.94
C SER A 104 -0.58 12.01 -11.07
N ARG A 105 -0.27 12.41 -12.28
CA ARG A 105 -0.33 11.50 -13.43
C ARG A 105 0.73 10.40 -13.34
N ASP A 106 1.85 10.69 -12.70
CA ASP A 106 2.96 9.74 -12.53
C ASP A 106 2.52 8.46 -11.81
N MET A 107 1.58 8.56 -10.85
CA MET A 107 1.13 7.38 -10.12
C MET A 107 0.48 6.33 -11.02
N PHE A 108 -0.31 6.77 -11.98
CA PHE A 108 -0.96 5.84 -12.92
C PHE A 108 0.05 5.25 -13.92
N SER A 109 1.03 6.04 -14.35
CA SER A 109 2.10 5.56 -15.23
C SER A 109 2.93 4.48 -14.55
N VAL A 110 3.31 4.69 -13.30
CA VAL A 110 4.05 3.70 -12.50
C VAL A 110 3.19 2.45 -12.27
N GLY A 111 1.94 2.62 -11.89
CA GLY A 111 1.02 1.49 -11.69
C GLY A 111 0.88 0.63 -12.92
N LYS A 112 0.73 1.25 -14.09
CA LYS A 112 0.62 0.55 -15.37
C LYS A 112 1.92 -0.17 -15.75
N GLU A 113 3.06 0.49 -15.58
CA GLU A 113 4.37 -0.06 -15.93
C GLU A 113 4.69 -1.33 -15.12
N TYR A 114 4.42 -1.31 -13.82
CA TYR A 114 4.75 -2.42 -12.91
C TYR A 114 3.58 -3.36 -12.63
N GLY A 115 2.39 -3.08 -13.17
CA GLY A 115 1.22 -3.91 -12.92
C GLY A 115 0.70 -3.85 -11.49
N VAL A 116 0.84 -2.70 -10.82
CA VAL A 116 0.40 -2.50 -9.43
C VAL A 116 -0.83 -1.59 -9.41
N PRO A 117 -1.94 -2.01 -8.77
CA PRO A 117 -3.12 -1.17 -8.64
C PRO A 117 -2.83 0.12 -7.86
N ILE A 118 -3.34 1.23 -8.37
CA ILE A 118 -3.27 2.53 -7.71
C ILE A 118 -4.66 2.89 -7.21
N VAL A 119 -4.74 3.23 -5.93
CA VAL A 119 -6.00 3.63 -5.27
C VAL A 119 -5.86 5.07 -4.81
N PRO A 120 -6.36 6.04 -5.59
CA PRO A 120 -6.32 7.44 -5.17
C PRO A 120 -7.36 7.71 -4.08
N ILE A 121 -7.00 8.54 -3.12
CA ILE A 121 -7.94 9.06 -2.13
C ILE A 121 -8.58 10.32 -2.73
N VAL A 122 -9.89 10.29 -2.87
CA VAL A 122 -10.68 11.36 -3.49
C VAL A 122 -11.80 11.79 -2.58
N SER A 123 -12.23 13.05 -2.69
CA SER A 123 -13.33 13.59 -1.89
C SER A 123 -14.71 13.25 -2.47
N TYR A 124 -14.77 13.00 -3.77
CA TYR A 124 -15.98 12.55 -4.49
C TYR A 124 -15.58 11.87 -5.80
N ALA A 125 -16.50 11.11 -6.33
CA ALA A 125 -16.30 10.41 -7.59
C ALA A 125 -16.43 11.36 -8.80
#